data_c4cfb3f53e7afc4bc8468623a79ac017
#
_entry.id   c4cfb3f53e7afc4bc8468623a79ac017
#
_cell.length_a   1.000
_cell.length_b   1.000
_cell.length_c   1.000
_cell.angle_alpha   90.00
_cell.angle_beta   90.00
_cell.angle_gamma   90.00
#
_symmetry.space_group_name_H-M   'P 1'
#
loop_
_entity.id
_entity.type
_entity.pdbx_description
1 polymer ?
#
loop_
_entity_poly.entity_id
_entity_poly.type
_entity_poly.pdbx_seq_one_letter_code
_entity_poly.pdbx_strand_id
1 'polypeptide(L)'
;MDLDFSEDEIQRYSRHILLREVGGTGQAKLKAARVLIIGAGGLGSPLLLYLAAAGVGTIGIVDDDRVELSNLQRQVVHTTDSIGSPKVESAARAGIAINPAVQVEAHQMRLSAGNALDLIGRYDIVCDGSDNFATRFLVSDACMLARRTLVSAAVLRFEGQLSVFKPHQGGPCYRCLFPEPPPPGMVPACSEAGVLGAVTGVMGTLQATEVLKEILGIGESLSGRLLVWDALDMRFRSITLRPDPACAACGPNATIRDLSAHRDSAGARGGF
;
A
#
# COMPACT_ATOMS: atom_id res chain seq x y z
N MET A 1 1.43 -27.40 -6.47
CA MET A 1 2.24 -26.42 -5.71
C MET A 1 2.93 -27.23 -4.62
N ASP A 2 4.24 -27.40 -4.73
CA ASP A 2 5.00 -28.11 -3.69
C ASP A 2 4.94 -27.28 -2.41
N LEU A 3 4.57 -27.94 -1.31
CA LEU A 3 4.56 -27.36 0.05
C LEU A 3 5.97 -27.51 0.64
N ASP A 4 6.94 -26.84 0.00
CA ASP A 4 8.34 -26.88 0.46
C ASP A 4 8.57 -25.82 1.54
N PHE A 5 8.34 -26.23 2.79
CA PHE A 5 8.61 -25.44 3.98
C PHE A 5 9.68 -26.10 4.82
N SER A 6 10.64 -25.31 5.29
CA SER A 6 11.58 -25.75 6.32
C SER A 6 10.85 -25.95 7.66
N GLU A 7 11.48 -26.68 8.61
CA GLU A 7 10.92 -26.84 9.97
C GLU A 7 10.75 -25.49 10.66
N ASP A 8 11.67 -24.56 10.49
CA ASP A 8 11.59 -23.20 11.03
C ASP A 8 10.39 -22.41 10.43
N GLU A 9 10.14 -22.57 9.13
CA GLU A 9 8.97 -21.94 8.48
C GLU A 9 7.66 -22.55 9.00
N ILE A 10 7.59 -23.87 9.17
CA ILE A 10 6.41 -24.54 9.73
C ILE A 10 6.16 -24.05 11.16
N GLN A 11 7.19 -23.93 11.97
CA GLN A 11 7.07 -23.40 13.31
C GLN A 11 6.65 -21.92 13.30
N ARG A 12 7.27 -21.09 12.47
CA ARG A 12 6.98 -19.65 12.33
C ARG A 12 5.54 -19.40 11.93
N TYR A 13 5.05 -20.13 10.92
CA TYR A 13 3.72 -19.93 10.36
C TYR A 13 2.66 -20.86 10.94
N SER A 14 2.97 -21.60 12.01
CA SER A 14 2.06 -22.58 12.62
C SER A 14 0.67 -22.01 12.92
N ARG A 15 0.60 -20.75 13.40
CA ARG A 15 -0.67 -20.09 13.71
C ARG A 15 -1.51 -19.75 12.45
N HIS A 16 -0.87 -19.47 11.34
CA HIS A 16 -1.54 -19.31 10.04
C HIS A 16 -2.00 -20.64 9.47
N ILE A 17 -1.15 -21.66 9.55
CA ILE A 17 -1.42 -23.01 9.02
C ILE A 17 -2.62 -23.66 9.74
N LEU A 18 -2.83 -23.35 11.02
CA LEU A 18 -3.98 -23.82 11.80
C LEU A 18 -5.31 -23.17 11.40
N LEU A 19 -5.28 -22.01 10.74
CA LEU A 19 -6.50 -21.37 10.23
C LEU A 19 -7.02 -22.17 9.03
N ARG A 20 -8.27 -22.63 9.09
CA ARG A 20 -8.88 -23.45 8.03
C ARG A 20 -8.85 -22.74 6.67
N GLU A 21 -9.04 -21.41 6.67
CA GLU A 21 -9.07 -20.58 5.48
C GLU A 21 -7.68 -20.35 4.88
N VAL A 22 -6.61 -20.57 5.63
CA VAL A 22 -5.21 -20.38 5.20
C VAL A 22 -4.57 -21.74 4.89
N GLY A 23 -4.36 -22.55 5.91
CA GLY A 23 -3.69 -23.85 5.78
C GLY A 23 -2.27 -23.74 5.20
N GLY A 24 -1.65 -24.88 4.92
CA GLY A 24 -0.35 -24.91 4.24
C GLY A 24 -0.39 -24.37 2.81
N THR A 25 -1.50 -24.62 2.09
CA THR A 25 -1.68 -24.11 0.72
C THR A 25 -1.77 -22.57 0.68
N GLY A 26 -2.47 -21.95 1.64
CA GLY A 26 -2.51 -20.51 1.76
C GLY A 26 -1.15 -19.93 2.11
N GLN A 27 -0.43 -20.54 3.05
CA GLN A 27 0.93 -20.11 3.38
C GLN A 27 1.89 -20.20 2.18
N ALA A 28 1.75 -21.23 1.33
CA ALA A 28 2.51 -21.32 0.09
C ALA A 28 2.18 -20.20 -0.90
N LYS A 29 0.90 -19.77 -0.97
CA LYS A 29 0.53 -18.57 -1.78
C LYS A 29 1.19 -17.30 -1.24
N LEU A 30 1.24 -17.11 0.08
CA LEU A 30 1.93 -15.97 0.70
C LEU A 30 3.42 -15.98 0.36
N LYS A 31 4.08 -17.14 0.48
CA LYS A 31 5.51 -17.33 0.15
C LYS A 31 5.81 -17.04 -1.32
N ALA A 32 4.89 -17.32 -2.22
CA ALA A 32 5.06 -17.08 -3.66
C ALA A 32 4.72 -15.63 -4.08
N ALA A 33 3.98 -14.88 -3.27
CA ALA A 33 3.46 -13.57 -3.62
C ALA A 33 4.53 -12.48 -3.64
N ARG A 34 4.32 -11.49 -4.52
CA ARG A 34 5.14 -10.29 -4.66
C ARG A 34 4.29 -9.05 -4.42
N VAL A 35 4.61 -8.27 -3.39
CA VAL A 35 3.85 -7.07 -2.98
C VAL A 35 4.73 -5.85 -3.06
N LEU A 36 4.26 -4.76 -3.68
CA LEU A 36 4.95 -3.47 -3.73
C LEU A 36 4.29 -2.49 -2.75
N ILE A 37 5.08 -1.90 -1.89
CA ILE A 37 4.65 -0.84 -0.96
C ILE A 37 5.18 0.50 -1.46
N ILE A 38 4.29 1.46 -1.71
CA ILE A 38 4.63 2.83 -2.07
C ILE A 38 4.61 3.68 -0.80
N GLY A 39 5.78 4.13 -0.38
CA GLY A 39 5.99 4.91 0.84
C GLY A 39 6.40 4.07 2.05
N ALA A 40 7.58 4.36 2.63
CA ALA A 40 8.08 3.78 3.88
C ALA A 40 7.71 4.66 5.10
N GLY A 41 6.55 5.30 5.01
CA GLY A 41 6.02 6.22 6.01
C GLY A 41 5.17 5.56 7.09
N GLY A 42 4.21 6.32 7.66
CA GLY A 42 3.35 5.86 8.76
C GLY A 42 2.43 4.69 8.40
N LEU A 43 1.94 4.62 7.16
CA LEU A 43 1.13 3.49 6.66
C LEU A 43 2.02 2.32 6.23
N GLY A 44 3.09 2.60 5.46
CA GLY A 44 4.01 1.58 4.96
C GLY A 44 4.76 0.85 6.06
N SER A 45 5.02 1.49 7.21
CA SER A 45 5.71 0.90 8.35
C SER A 45 5.00 -0.34 8.91
N PRO A 46 3.78 -0.25 9.46
CA PRO A 46 3.07 -1.42 9.97
C PRO A 46 2.72 -2.42 8.86
N LEU A 47 2.41 -1.93 7.66
CA LEU A 47 2.13 -2.78 6.51
C LEU A 47 3.31 -3.71 6.22
N LEU A 48 4.54 -3.19 6.06
CA LEU A 48 5.74 -3.98 5.83
C LEU A 48 5.97 -5.02 6.93
N LEU A 49 5.88 -4.59 8.22
CA LEU A 49 6.15 -5.47 9.35
C LEU A 49 5.19 -6.67 9.37
N TYR A 50 3.90 -6.46 9.13
CA TYR A 50 2.92 -7.54 9.12
C TYR A 50 3.00 -8.43 7.87
N LEU A 51 3.31 -7.88 6.69
CA LEU A 51 3.53 -8.70 5.49
C LEU A 51 4.79 -9.57 5.62
N ALA A 52 5.88 -9.02 6.18
CA ALA A 52 7.09 -9.78 6.47
C ALA A 52 6.83 -10.88 7.52
N ALA A 53 6.15 -10.56 8.63
CA ALA A 53 5.77 -11.52 9.65
C ALA A 53 4.88 -12.64 9.09
N ALA A 54 3.96 -12.31 8.17
CA ALA A 54 3.10 -13.27 7.51
C ALA A 54 3.81 -14.16 6.48
N GLY A 55 5.03 -13.83 6.09
CA GLY A 55 5.81 -14.60 5.13
C GLY A 55 5.45 -14.34 3.67
N VAL A 56 5.10 -13.10 3.33
CA VAL A 56 5.01 -12.67 1.92
C VAL A 56 6.39 -12.74 1.31
N GLY A 57 6.58 -13.57 0.29
CA GLY A 57 7.91 -13.99 -0.18
C GLY A 57 8.77 -12.84 -0.70
N THR A 58 8.19 -11.90 -1.46
CA THR A 58 8.90 -10.71 -1.92
C THR A 58 8.11 -9.44 -1.61
N ILE A 59 8.75 -8.50 -0.94
CA ILE A 59 8.16 -7.20 -0.61
C ILE A 59 9.06 -6.11 -1.19
N GLY A 60 8.59 -5.41 -2.23
CA GLY A 60 9.22 -4.19 -2.71
C GLY A 60 8.79 -3.00 -1.87
N ILE A 61 9.70 -2.08 -1.58
CA ILE A 61 9.38 -0.83 -0.90
C ILE A 61 10.04 0.35 -1.63
N VAL A 62 9.24 1.37 -1.96
CA VAL A 62 9.67 2.56 -2.71
C VAL A 62 9.52 3.80 -1.86
N ASP A 63 10.60 4.53 -1.69
CA ASP A 63 10.62 5.83 -1.02
C ASP A 63 11.93 6.54 -1.37
N ASP A 64 11.93 7.84 -1.61
CA ASP A 64 13.15 8.62 -1.89
C ASP A 64 13.68 9.40 -0.68
N ASP A 65 12.96 9.41 0.42
CA ASP A 65 13.28 10.14 1.64
C ASP A 65 14.34 9.46 2.52
N ARG A 66 14.83 10.26 3.48
CA ARG A 66 15.62 9.79 4.60
C ARG A 66 14.82 9.83 5.90
N VAL A 67 15.26 8.99 6.85
CA VAL A 67 14.65 8.97 8.19
C VAL A 67 14.98 10.25 8.93
N GLU A 68 13.96 10.89 9.48
CA GLU A 68 14.08 12.09 10.31
C GLU A 68 13.49 11.85 11.71
N LEU A 69 13.96 12.61 12.69
CA LEU A 69 13.44 12.52 14.07
C LEU A 69 11.92 12.73 14.13
N SER A 70 11.40 13.68 13.35
CA SER A 70 9.97 14.00 13.23
C SER A 70 9.12 12.85 12.69
N ASN A 71 9.74 11.85 12.08
CA ASN A 71 9.04 10.68 11.52
C ASN A 71 8.74 9.62 12.59
N LEU A 72 9.59 9.48 13.61
CA LEU A 72 9.62 8.32 14.53
C LEU A 72 8.36 8.17 15.37
N GLN A 73 7.57 9.23 15.54
CA GLN A 73 6.29 9.16 16.28
C GLN A 73 5.20 8.34 15.57
N ARG A 74 5.38 8.03 14.25
CA ARG A 74 4.40 7.27 13.46
C ARG A 74 5.00 6.25 12.50
N GLN A 75 6.28 6.37 12.15
CA GLN A 75 6.97 5.48 11.21
C GLN A 75 7.74 4.40 11.98
N VAL A 76 6.98 3.48 12.59
CA VAL A 76 7.47 2.50 13.59
C VAL A 76 8.45 1.46 13.03
N VAL A 77 8.67 1.41 11.74
CA VAL A 77 9.71 0.59 11.10
C VAL A 77 11.11 1.17 11.27
N HIS A 78 11.20 2.46 11.57
CA HIS A 78 12.45 3.17 11.76
C HIS A 78 12.78 3.33 13.26
N THR A 79 14.08 3.45 13.56
CA THR A 79 14.60 3.65 14.92
C THR A 79 15.43 4.93 14.98
N THR A 80 15.72 5.41 16.19
CA THR A 80 16.58 6.58 16.40
C THR A 80 17.95 6.39 15.75
N ASP A 81 18.52 5.18 15.79
CA ASP A 81 19.81 4.87 15.17
C ASP A 81 19.78 4.90 13.64
N SER A 82 18.59 4.88 13.03
CA SER A 82 18.43 4.95 11.58
C SER A 82 18.26 6.38 11.05
N ILE A 83 18.26 7.40 11.91
CA ILE A 83 18.16 8.81 11.47
C ILE A 83 19.26 9.14 10.45
N GLY A 84 18.86 9.77 9.33
CA GLY A 84 19.72 10.09 8.21
C GLY A 84 19.91 8.97 7.18
N SER A 85 19.56 7.71 7.49
CA SER A 85 19.58 6.59 6.52
C SER A 85 18.43 6.73 5.52
N PRO A 86 18.57 6.18 4.30
CA PRO A 86 17.42 6.02 3.40
C PRO A 86 16.30 5.24 4.07
N LYS A 87 15.04 5.72 3.96
CA LYS A 87 13.88 5.05 4.57
C LYS A 87 13.74 3.61 4.10
N VAL A 88 13.92 3.35 2.81
CA VAL A 88 13.80 2.00 2.23
C VAL A 88 14.82 1.02 2.78
N GLU A 89 16.06 1.45 3.04
CA GLU A 89 17.09 0.60 3.63
C GLU A 89 16.81 0.29 5.11
N SER A 90 16.37 1.31 5.87
CA SER A 90 15.95 1.13 7.25
C SER A 90 14.76 0.16 7.35
N ALA A 91 13.77 0.32 6.48
CA ALA A 91 12.60 -0.54 6.39
C ALA A 91 12.98 -1.99 6.00
N ALA A 92 13.87 -2.16 5.01
CA ALA A 92 14.33 -3.49 4.60
C ALA A 92 15.02 -4.24 5.75
N ARG A 93 15.91 -3.55 6.49
CA ARG A 93 16.54 -4.15 7.69
C ARG A 93 15.51 -4.61 8.72
N ALA A 94 14.50 -3.79 8.98
CA ALA A 94 13.44 -4.14 9.95
C ALA A 94 12.61 -5.34 9.48
N GLY A 95 12.23 -5.38 8.21
CA GLY A 95 11.48 -6.52 7.64
C GLY A 95 12.26 -7.83 7.71
N ILE A 96 13.54 -7.81 7.33
CA ILE A 96 14.43 -8.98 7.39
C ILE A 96 14.68 -9.41 8.85
N ALA A 97 14.78 -8.46 9.79
CA ALA A 97 14.95 -8.77 11.21
C ALA A 97 13.72 -9.50 11.79
N ILE A 98 12.50 -9.20 11.30
CA ILE A 98 11.29 -9.93 11.67
C ILE A 98 11.26 -11.32 11.05
N ASN A 99 11.59 -11.41 9.76
CA ASN A 99 11.51 -12.66 9.04
C ASN A 99 12.64 -12.76 7.99
N PRO A 100 13.73 -13.48 8.30
CA PRO A 100 14.86 -13.61 7.39
C PRO A 100 14.55 -14.46 6.12
N ALA A 101 13.41 -15.16 6.08
CA ALA A 101 13.00 -15.94 4.92
C ALA A 101 12.31 -15.09 3.83
N VAL A 102 11.97 -13.81 4.12
CA VAL A 102 11.38 -12.90 3.11
C VAL A 102 12.44 -12.09 2.40
N GLN A 103 12.22 -11.81 1.11
CA GLN A 103 13.04 -10.89 0.34
C GLN A 103 12.44 -9.49 0.41
N VAL A 104 13.21 -8.50 0.89
CA VAL A 104 12.80 -7.09 0.85
C VAL A 104 13.63 -6.35 -0.18
N GLU A 105 12.98 -5.89 -1.26
CA GLU A 105 13.60 -5.13 -2.36
C GLU A 105 13.46 -3.62 -2.07
N ALA A 106 14.56 -2.97 -1.68
CA ALA A 106 14.60 -1.54 -1.38
C ALA A 106 14.80 -0.72 -2.67
N HIS A 107 13.80 0.07 -3.04
CA HIS A 107 13.83 0.96 -4.21
C HIS A 107 13.96 2.41 -3.76
N GLN A 108 15.19 2.90 -3.57
CA GLN A 108 15.46 4.30 -3.22
C GLN A 108 15.28 5.18 -4.46
N MET A 109 14.06 5.49 -4.78
CA MET A 109 13.71 6.34 -5.92
C MET A 109 12.37 7.01 -5.70
N ARG A 110 12.18 8.14 -6.36
CA ARG A 110 10.86 8.76 -6.51
C ARG A 110 10.09 8.05 -7.60
N LEU A 111 8.85 7.64 -7.29
CA LEU A 111 7.97 7.10 -8.31
C LEU A 111 7.53 8.22 -9.26
N SER A 112 7.60 7.94 -10.56
CA SER A 112 7.31 8.89 -11.64
C SER A 112 6.63 8.20 -12.81
N ALA A 113 6.07 8.97 -13.75
CA ALA A 113 5.51 8.44 -14.99
C ALA A 113 6.51 7.60 -15.80
N GLY A 114 7.83 7.86 -15.63
CA GLY A 114 8.87 7.16 -16.38
C GLY A 114 9.25 5.80 -15.81
N ASN A 115 8.96 5.50 -14.55
CA ASN A 115 9.37 4.24 -13.90
C ASN A 115 8.21 3.44 -13.28
N ALA A 116 7.02 4.04 -13.14
CA ALA A 116 5.91 3.42 -12.41
C ALA A 116 5.41 2.12 -13.06
N LEU A 117 5.23 2.09 -14.38
CA LEU A 117 4.72 0.89 -15.07
C LEU A 117 5.69 -0.28 -14.96
N ASP A 118 6.98 -0.04 -15.18
CA ASP A 118 8.01 -1.08 -15.12
C ASP A 118 8.13 -1.66 -13.71
N LEU A 119 8.10 -0.80 -12.69
CA LEU A 119 8.20 -1.24 -11.31
C LEU A 119 6.95 -1.99 -10.87
N ILE A 120 5.77 -1.40 -11.07
CA ILE A 120 4.47 -1.99 -10.68
C ILE A 120 4.23 -3.32 -11.39
N GLY A 121 4.66 -3.44 -12.65
CA GLY A 121 4.52 -4.68 -13.43
C GLY A 121 5.21 -5.91 -12.84
N ARG A 122 6.21 -5.73 -11.97
CA ARG A 122 6.98 -6.81 -11.32
C ARG A 122 6.29 -7.42 -10.10
N TYR A 123 5.18 -6.85 -9.64
CA TYR A 123 4.49 -7.25 -8.42
C TYR A 123 3.04 -7.63 -8.70
N ASP A 124 2.47 -8.47 -7.84
CA ASP A 124 1.09 -8.96 -7.97
C ASP A 124 0.09 -7.96 -7.40
N ILE A 125 0.44 -7.36 -6.26
CA ILE A 125 -0.37 -6.39 -5.52
C ILE A 125 0.47 -5.16 -5.22
N VAL A 126 -0.13 -3.99 -5.36
CA VAL A 126 0.46 -2.69 -5.02
C VAL A 126 -0.30 -2.08 -3.85
N CYS A 127 0.45 -1.59 -2.88
CA CYS A 127 -0.07 -0.92 -1.70
C CYS A 127 0.31 0.55 -1.74
N ASP A 128 -0.67 1.43 -1.75
CA ASP A 128 -0.42 2.87 -1.69
C ASP A 128 -0.56 3.35 -0.24
N GLY A 129 0.56 3.79 0.32
CA GLY A 129 0.68 4.45 1.61
C GLY A 129 1.22 5.88 1.50
N SER A 130 1.13 6.47 0.29
CA SER A 130 1.61 7.84 0.05
C SER A 130 0.73 8.88 0.72
N ASP A 131 1.30 10.05 0.99
CA ASP A 131 0.66 11.17 1.68
C ASP A 131 0.29 12.34 0.75
N ASN A 132 0.43 12.15 -0.58
CA ASN A 132 0.15 13.18 -1.55
C ASN A 132 -0.68 12.66 -2.73
N PHE A 133 -1.55 13.53 -3.27
CA PHE A 133 -2.47 13.18 -4.35
C PHE A 133 -1.77 12.87 -5.67
N ALA A 134 -0.68 13.55 -6.00
CA ALA A 134 0.04 13.30 -7.25
C ALA A 134 0.51 11.84 -7.34
N THR A 135 1.12 11.32 -6.28
CA THR A 135 1.53 9.92 -6.19
C THR A 135 0.33 8.97 -6.21
N ARG A 136 -0.75 9.27 -5.49
CA ARG A 136 -1.96 8.42 -5.46
C ARG A 136 -2.58 8.24 -6.85
N PHE A 137 -2.74 9.33 -7.60
CA PHE A 137 -3.27 9.28 -8.96
C PHE A 137 -2.33 8.55 -9.91
N LEU A 138 -1.02 8.80 -9.83
CA LEU A 138 -0.01 8.09 -10.61
C LEU A 138 -0.06 6.57 -10.35
N VAL A 139 -0.05 6.16 -9.09
CA VAL A 139 -0.10 4.75 -8.68
C VAL A 139 -1.39 4.08 -9.15
N SER A 140 -2.54 4.76 -8.98
CA SER A 140 -3.83 4.24 -9.43
C SER A 140 -3.86 4.02 -10.94
N ASP A 141 -3.44 5.02 -11.72
CA ASP A 141 -3.45 4.92 -13.17
C ASP A 141 -2.46 3.85 -13.65
N ALA A 142 -1.27 3.78 -13.04
CA ALA A 142 -0.29 2.76 -13.36
C ALA A 142 -0.78 1.33 -13.02
N CYS A 143 -1.43 1.14 -11.87
CA CYS A 143 -2.03 -0.15 -11.50
C CYS A 143 -3.15 -0.56 -12.46
N MET A 144 -3.99 0.38 -12.87
CA MET A 144 -5.05 0.15 -13.86
C MET A 144 -4.46 -0.30 -15.20
N LEU A 145 -3.44 0.41 -15.72
CA LEU A 145 -2.78 0.09 -16.98
C LEU A 145 -2.02 -1.24 -16.92
N ALA A 146 -1.31 -1.51 -15.81
CA ALA A 146 -0.59 -2.75 -15.57
C ALA A 146 -1.50 -3.93 -15.17
N ARG A 147 -2.82 -3.70 -14.99
CA ARG A 147 -3.80 -4.70 -14.53
C ARG A 147 -3.41 -5.31 -13.18
N ARG A 148 -2.96 -4.48 -12.24
CA ARG A 148 -2.58 -4.89 -10.87
C ARG A 148 -3.63 -4.45 -9.86
N THR A 149 -3.83 -5.27 -8.82
CA THR A 149 -4.67 -4.90 -7.68
C THR A 149 -3.98 -3.81 -6.88
N LEU A 150 -4.72 -2.74 -6.58
CA LEU A 150 -4.28 -1.66 -5.73
C LEU A 150 -5.02 -1.69 -4.40
N VAL A 151 -4.28 -1.77 -3.29
CA VAL A 151 -4.80 -1.60 -1.93
C VAL A 151 -4.37 -0.22 -1.46
N SER A 152 -5.29 0.74 -1.39
CA SER A 152 -4.98 2.14 -1.09
C SER A 152 -5.52 2.54 0.28
N ALA A 153 -4.65 3.10 1.13
CA ALA A 153 -5.01 3.67 2.41
C ALA A 153 -4.64 5.15 2.47
N ALA A 154 -5.42 5.90 3.24
CA ALA A 154 -5.18 7.31 3.51
C ALA A 154 -5.48 7.61 4.98
N VAL A 155 -4.72 8.54 5.55
CA VAL A 155 -4.95 9.04 6.90
C VAL A 155 -4.82 10.56 6.89
N LEU A 156 -5.73 11.23 7.58
CA LEU A 156 -5.66 12.66 7.85
C LEU A 156 -6.16 12.91 9.27
N ARG A 157 -5.31 13.51 10.12
CA ARG A 157 -5.63 13.77 11.54
C ARG A 157 -6.01 12.50 12.29
N PHE A 158 -7.32 12.29 12.50
CA PHE A 158 -7.90 11.14 13.22
C PHE A 158 -8.76 10.26 12.31
N GLU A 159 -8.80 10.55 11.02
CA GLU A 159 -9.59 9.77 10.06
C GLU A 159 -8.70 8.88 9.20
N GLY A 160 -9.18 7.66 8.94
CA GLY A 160 -8.56 6.70 8.04
C GLY A 160 -9.51 6.26 6.94
N GLN A 161 -8.98 6.01 5.76
CA GLN A 161 -9.72 5.48 4.61
C GLN A 161 -8.95 4.30 4.02
N LEU A 162 -9.67 3.26 3.59
CA LEU A 162 -9.10 2.06 2.96
C LEU A 162 -10.04 1.52 1.90
N SER A 163 -9.51 1.17 0.75
CA SER A 163 -10.24 0.47 -0.31
C SER A 163 -9.30 -0.41 -1.13
N VAL A 164 -9.90 -1.37 -1.85
CA VAL A 164 -9.22 -2.19 -2.84
C VAL A 164 -9.76 -1.84 -4.22
N PHE A 165 -8.89 -1.56 -5.17
CA PHE A 165 -9.23 -1.20 -6.53
C PHE A 165 -8.77 -2.29 -7.51
N LYS A 166 -9.75 -2.92 -8.20
CA LYS A 166 -9.54 -4.02 -9.17
C LYS A 166 -10.33 -3.78 -10.45
N PRO A 167 -10.06 -2.68 -11.21
CA PRO A 167 -10.83 -2.39 -12.43
C PRO A 167 -10.68 -3.48 -13.48
N HIS A 168 -9.57 -4.20 -13.52
CA HIS A 168 -9.34 -5.33 -14.41
C HIS A 168 -10.21 -6.57 -14.09
N GLN A 169 -10.92 -6.59 -12.96
CA GLN A 169 -11.88 -7.61 -12.56
C GLN A 169 -13.32 -7.05 -12.47
N GLY A 170 -13.58 -5.88 -13.08
CA GLY A 170 -14.90 -5.26 -13.10
C GLY A 170 -15.22 -4.39 -11.87
N GLY A 171 -14.28 -4.22 -10.93
CA GLY A 171 -14.41 -3.30 -9.81
C GLY A 171 -14.15 -1.83 -10.20
N PRO A 172 -14.42 -0.88 -9.27
CA PRO A 172 -14.06 0.52 -9.47
C PRO A 172 -12.54 0.72 -9.46
N CYS A 173 -12.05 1.80 -10.08
CA CYS A 173 -10.71 2.33 -9.85
C CYS A 173 -10.76 3.54 -8.91
N TYR A 174 -9.59 4.06 -8.51
CA TYR A 174 -9.49 5.23 -7.64
C TYR A 174 -10.18 6.46 -8.22
N ARG A 175 -10.14 6.63 -9.57
CA ARG A 175 -10.82 7.74 -10.26
C ARG A 175 -12.35 7.61 -10.31
N CYS A 176 -12.91 6.44 -10.04
CA CYS A 176 -14.36 6.32 -9.81
C CYS A 176 -14.79 6.98 -8.50
N LEU A 177 -13.87 7.08 -7.52
CA LEU A 177 -14.11 7.75 -6.23
C LEU A 177 -13.68 9.23 -6.30
N PHE A 178 -12.51 9.50 -6.87
CA PHE A 178 -11.92 10.83 -7.01
C PHE A 178 -11.58 11.07 -8.50
N PRO A 179 -12.48 11.66 -9.29
CA PRO A 179 -12.27 11.84 -10.74
C PRO A 179 -11.01 12.63 -11.07
N GLU A 180 -10.73 13.67 -10.29
CA GLU A 180 -9.60 14.58 -10.43
C GLU A 180 -8.92 14.87 -9.09
N PRO A 181 -7.62 15.23 -9.10
CA PRO A 181 -6.96 15.72 -7.89
C PRO A 181 -7.67 16.96 -7.34
N PRO A 182 -7.75 17.13 -6.01
CA PRO A 182 -8.29 18.36 -5.44
C PRO A 182 -7.42 19.55 -5.86
N PRO A 183 -8.02 20.75 -5.97
CA PRO A 183 -7.25 21.97 -6.21
C PRO A 183 -6.12 22.14 -5.16
N PRO A 184 -4.96 22.68 -5.57
CA PRO A 184 -3.86 22.95 -4.66
C PRO A 184 -4.31 23.73 -3.43
N GLY A 185 -3.89 23.31 -2.22
CA GLY A 185 -4.22 23.95 -0.95
C GLY A 185 -5.61 23.63 -0.39
N MET A 186 -6.46 22.88 -1.10
CA MET A 186 -7.80 22.50 -0.57
C MET A 186 -7.71 21.45 0.55
N VAL A 187 -6.76 20.52 0.44
CA VAL A 187 -6.53 19.49 1.46
C VAL A 187 -5.13 19.68 2.01
N PRO A 188 -4.98 19.98 3.33
CA PRO A 188 -3.65 20.16 3.90
C PRO A 188 -2.86 18.85 3.90
N ALA A 189 -1.55 18.94 3.77
CA ALA A 189 -0.67 17.79 3.94
C ALA A 189 -0.67 17.30 5.40
N CYS A 190 -0.31 16.02 5.61
CA CYS A 190 -0.20 15.47 6.97
C CYS A 190 0.82 16.23 7.84
N SER A 191 1.85 16.81 7.22
CA SER A 191 2.83 17.68 7.89
C SER A 191 2.22 18.98 8.43
N GLU A 192 1.18 19.48 7.79
CA GLU A 192 0.47 20.73 8.17
C GLU A 192 -0.72 20.46 9.12
N ALA A 193 -1.49 19.41 8.81
CA ALA A 193 -2.70 19.07 9.57
C ALA A 193 -2.44 18.28 10.85
N GLY A 194 -1.26 17.66 10.96
CA GLY A 194 -0.95 16.69 12.00
C GLY A 194 -1.60 15.32 11.77
N VAL A 195 -1.07 14.30 12.43
CA VAL A 195 -1.61 12.94 12.43
C VAL A 195 -1.25 12.24 13.74
N LEU A 196 -2.21 11.56 14.34
CA LEU A 196 -1.94 10.68 15.47
C LEU A 196 -1.29 9.38 14.97
N GLY A 197 -0.06 9.07 15.43
CA GLY A 197 0.71 7.92 14.91
C GLY A 197 -0.01 6.59 15.00
N ALA A 198 -0.77 6.33 16.07
CA ALA A 198 -1.56 5.12 16.21
C ALA A 198 -2.62 4.95 15.10
N VAL A 199 -3.15 6.05 14.55
CA VAL A 199 -4.13 5.99 13.45
C VAL A 199 -3.48 5.43 12.19
N THR A 200 -2.25 5.84 11.88
CA THR A 200 -1.49 5.24 10.75
C THR A 200 -1.19 3.76 11.00
N GLY A 201 -0.93 3.40 12.28
CA GLY A 201 -0.72 2.02 12.70
C GLY A 201 -1.93 1.13 12.41
N VAL A 202 -3.11 1.53 12.84
CA VAL A 202 -4.37 0.80 12.60
C VAL A 202 -4.65 0.68 11.09
N MET A 203 -4.57 1.79 10.35
CA MET A 203 -4.87 1.77 8.91
C MET A 203 -3.88 0.93 8.12
N GLY A 204 -2.58 0.97 8.43
CA GLY A 204 -1.58 0.14 7.76
C GLY A 204 -1.73 -1.35 8.09
N THR A 205 -2.18 -1.71 9.30
CA THR A 205 -2.48 -3.11 9.65
C THR A 205 -3.78 -3.60 8.98
N LEU A 206 -4.80 -2.76 8.85
CA LEU A 206 -5.97 -3.06 8.04
C LEU A 206 -5.61 -3.23 6.56
N GLN A 207 -4.72 -2.39 6.03
CA GLN A 207 -4.19 -2.52 4.68
C GLN A 207 -3.45 -3.85 4.50
N ALA A 208 -2.60 -4.27 5.47
CA ALA A 208 -1.95 -5.58 5.46
C ALA A 208 -2.97 -6.72 5.42
N THR A 209 -4.03 -6.61 6.22
CA THR A 209 -5.10 -7.61 6.26
C THR A 209 -5.77 -7.78 4.90
N GLU A 210 -6.11 -6.68 4.21
CA GLU A 210 -6.68 -6.73 2.86
C GLU A 210 -5.70 -7.36 1.86
N VAL A 211 -4.40 -7.02 1.92
CA VAL A 211 -3.38 -7.63 1.06
C VAL A 211 -3.32 -9.14 1.25
N LEU A 212 -3.29 -9.61 2.51
CA LEU A 212 -3.28 -11.05 2.80
C LEU A 212 -4.54 -11.74 2.29
N LYS A 213 -5.73 -11.13 2.46
CA LYS A 213 -6.98 -11.64 1.92
C LYS A 213 -6.96 -11.74 0.39
N GLU A 214 -6.43 -10.72 -0.28
CA GLU A 214 -6.31 -10.71 -1.75
C GLU A 214 -5.37 -11.82 -2.26
N ILE A 215 -4.23 -12.05 -1.60
CA ILE A 215 -3.29 -13.13 -1.96
C ILE A 215 -3.93 -14.49 -1.74
N LEU A 216 -4.56 -14.68 -0.61
CA LEU A 216 -5.18 -15.95 -0.21
C LEU A 216 -6.45 -16.27 -0.99
N GLY A 217 -7.17 -15.25 -1.44
CA GLY A 217 -8.50 -15.37 -2.04
C GLY A 217 -9.57 -15.75 -1.02
N ILE A 218 -9.50 -15.19 0.20
CA ILE A 218 -10.41 -15.49 1.32
C ILE A 218 -11.21 -14.27 1.76
N GLY A 219 -12.36 -14.51 2.39
CA GLY A 219 -13.22 -13.47 2.89
C GLY A 219 -13.80 -12.59 1.78
N GLU A 220 -14.32 -11.44 2.16
CA GLU A 220 -14.87 -10.45 1.22
C GLU A 220 -13.85 -9.32 0.99
N SER A 221 -13.47 -9.10 -0.27
CA SER A 221 -12.64 -7.97 -0.68
C SER A 221 -13.29 -6.63 -0.37
N LEU A 222 -12.50 -5.60 -0.06
CA LEU A 222 -12.97 -4.20 -0.05
C LEU A 222 -13.13 -3.62 -1.48
N SER A 223 -12.98 -4.39 -2.53
CA SER A 223 -13.29 -3.93 -3.90
C SER A 223 -14.78 -3.59 -4.01
N GLY A 224 -15.09 -2.36 -4.43
CA GLY A 224 -16.46 -1.85 -4.44
C GLY A 224 -16.94 -1.28 -3.10
N ARG A 225 -16.05 -1.12 -2.12
CA ARG A 225 -16.36 -0.51 -0.82
C ARG A 225 -15.21 0.40 -0.36
N LEU A 226 -15.56 1.56 0.21
CA LEU A 226 -14.64 2.41 0.95
C LEU A 226 -14.89 2.23 2.45
N LEU A 227 -13.91 1.74 3.16
CA LEU A 227 -13.92 1.75 4.62
C LEU A 227 -13.42 3.11 5.12
N VAL A 228 -14.22 3.76 5.96
CA VAL A 228 -13.86 5.02 6.63
C VAL A 228 -13.86 4.79 8.13
N TRP A 229 -12.78 5.14 8.78
CA TRP A 229 -12.62 5.04 10.22
C TRP A 229 -12.42 6.41 10.86
N ASP A 230 -13.28 6.73 11.81
CA ASP A 230 -13.15 7.87 12.70
C ASP A 230 -12.55 7.36 14.02
N ALA A 231 -11.30 7.74 14.30
CA ALA A 231 -10.59 7.27 15.48
C ALA A 231 -11.03 7.99 16.77
N LEU A 232 -11.63 9.18 16.68
CA LEU A 232 -12.14 9.89 17.86
C LEU A 232 -13.39 9.20 18.41
N ASP A 233 -14.33 8.84 17.51
CA ASP A 233 -15.56 8.15 17.86
C ASP A 233 -15.42 6.62 17.83
N MET A 234 -14.24 6.08 17.45
CA MET A 234 -14.01 4.63 17.24
C MET A 234 -15.04 3.99 16.33
N ARG A 235 -15.48 4.71 15.29
CA ARG A 235 -16.56 4.29 14.40
C ARG A 235 -16.03 3.95 13.02
N PHE A 236 -16.37 2.73 12.56
CA PHE A 236 -16.15 2.30 11.18
C PHE A 236 -17.44 2.46 10.37
N ARG A 237 -17.29 3.00 9.15
CA ARG A 237 -18.36 3.10 8.16
C ARG A 237 -17.89 2.47 6.85
N SER A 238 -18.77 1.75 6.17
CA SER A 238 -18.51 1.20 4.83
C SER A 238 -19.43 1.92 3.83
N ILE A 239 -18.83 2.49 2.80
CA ILE A 239 -19.53 3.20 1.72
C ILE A 239 -19.40 2.37 0.45
N THR A 240 -20.53 2.07 -0.22
CA THR A 240 -20.51 1.35 -1.49
C THR A 240 -19.90 2.22 -2.58
N LEU A 241 -18.92 1.67 -3.30
CA LEU A 241 -18.30 2.26 -4.48
C LEU A 241 -18.71 1.47 -5.72
N ARG A 242 -19.22 2.16 -6.73
CA ARG A 242 -19.55 1.55 -8.02
C ARG A 242 -18.57 2.02 -9.09
N PRO A 243 -18.27 1.19 -10.11
CA PRO A 243 -17.58 1.68 -11.30
C PRO A 243 -18.39 2.82 -11.92
N ASP A 244 -17.72 3.92 -12.26
CA ASP A 244 -18.33 5.03 -12.97
C ASP A 244 -18.22 4.80 -14.49
N PRO A 245 -19.34 4.69 -15.21
CA PRO A 245 -19.33 4.55 -16.66
C PRO A 245 -18.63 5.71 -17.39
N ALA A 246 -18.59 6.91 -16.78
CA ALA A 246 -17.92 8.10 -17.33
C ALA A 246 -16.45 8.20 -16.90
N CYS A 247 -15.93 7.24 -16.13
CA CYS A 247 -14.57 7.31 -15.61
C CYS A 247 -13.53 7.40 -16.74
N ALA A 248 -12.67 8.42 -16.68
CA ALA A 248 -11.62 8.65 -17.66
C ALA A 248 -10.55 7.56 -17.69
N ALA A 249 -10.40 6.76 -16.59
CA ALA A 249 -9.40 5.70 -16.47
C ALA A 249 -9.96 4.33 -16.84
N CYS A 250 -11.09 3.89 -16.25
CA CYS A 250 -11.58 2.53 -16.39
C CYS A 250 -12.95 2.42 -17.08
N GLY A 251 -13.59 3.52 -17.44
CA GLY A 251 -14.87 3.51 -18.15
C GLY A 251 -14.74 3.00 -19.61
N PRO A 252 -15.87 2.66 -20.27
CA PRO A 252 -15.86 2.15 -21.63
C PRO A 252 -15.23 3.14 -22.64
N ASN A 253 -15.34 4.44 -22.36
CA ASN A 253 -14.75 5.52 -23.17
C ASN A 253 -13.53 6.16 -22.49
N ALA A 254 -12.75 5.35 -21.74
CA ALA A 254 -11.59 5.84 -21.02
C ALA A 254 -10.61 6.56 -21.93
N THR A 255 -10.12 7.72 -21.48
CA THR A 255 -9.15 8.57 -22.20
C THR A 255 -7.73 8.41 -21.69
N ILE A 256 -7.55 7.94 -20.47
CA ILE A 256 -6.23 7.68 -19.88
C ILE A 256 -5.72 6.34 -20.43
N ARG A 257 -4.76 6.41 -21.35
CA ARG A 257 -4.17 5.27 -22.05
C ARG A 257 -2.68 5.05 -21.70
N ASP A 258 -2.07 6.04 -21.08
CA ASP A 258 -0.68 6.04 -20.62
C ASP A 258 -0.51 6.98 -19.42
N LEU A 259 0.72 7.17 -18.97
CA LEU A 259 1.04 8.02 -17.83
C LEU A 259 1.51 9.44 -18.24
N SER A 260 1.27 9.87 -19.47
CA SER A 260 1.74 11.18 -19.96
C SER A 260 1.19 12.36 -19.17
N ALA A 261 -0.06 12.28 -18.70
CA ALA A 261 -0.69 13.27 -17.83
C ALA A 261 0.03 13.50 -16.48
N HIS A 262 0.91 12.58 -16.06
CA HIS A 262 1.68 12.69 -14.83
C HIS A 262 3.11 13.22 -15.02
N ARG A 263 3.54 13.54 -16.26
CA ARG A 263 4.91 14.01 -16.55
C ARG A 263 5.20 15.39 -15.98
N ASP A 264 4.19 16.28 -15.98
CA ASP A 264 4.33 17.66 -15.52
C ASP A 264 4.28 17.80 -13.99
N SER A 265 3.72 16.82 -13.29
CA SER A 265 3.65 16.82 -11.82
C SER A 265 5.00 16.49 -11.14
N ALA A 266 6.00 16.00 -11.88
CA ALA A 266 7.34 15.71 -11.36
C ALA A 266 8.15 16.97 -10.99
N GLY A 267 7.75 18.16 -11.41
CA GLY A 267 8.43 19.44 -11.17
C GLY A 267 7.93 20.25 -9.98
N ALA A 268 6.75 19.97 -9.47
CA ALA A 268 6.20 20.66 -8.30
C ALA A 268 6.83 20.08 -7.00
N ARG A 269 8.02 20.57 -6.66
CA ARG A 269 8.51 20.48 -5.28
C ARG A 269 7.52 21.28 -4.44
N GLY A 270 6.64 20.62 -3.72
CA GLY A 270 6.07 21.19 -2.52
C GLY A 270 7.27 21.42 -1.59
N GLY A 271 7.86 22.61 -1.68
CA GLY A 271 8.84 23.06 -0.71
C GLY A 271 8.09 23.30 0.61
N PHE A 272 8.64 22.75 1.63
CA PHE A 272 8.80 23.12 3.03
C PHE A 272 8.81 21.89 3.91
#